data_c827157d2fdecf5a86f9919ec52591d6
#
_entry.id   c827157d2fdecf5a86f9919ec52591d6
#
_cell.length_a   1.000
_cell.length_b   1.000
_cell.length_c   1.000
_cell.angle_alpha   90.00
_cell.angle_beta   90.00
_cell.angle_gamma   90.00
#
_symmetry.space_group_name_H-M   'P 1'
#
loop_
_entity.id
_entity.type
_entity.pdbx_description
1 polymer ?
#
loop_
_entity_poly.entity_id
_entity_poly.type
_entity_poly.pdbx_seq_one_letter_code
_entity_poly.pdbx_strand_id
1 'polypeptide(L)'
;AVSSEKCTIVWLLVPWAQDILDALDRGDLKLEDYELSQWRLMHIGAQPVPPSLIKRWKEYFPNHAYDTNYGLSESTGPGCVHLGVENIHKVGAIGVPGYRWQCKIVDEQGVEVKQGEVGELCVKGPGVMTCYYHNEKATAETLKDGWLYTGDMAMQDEDGFYFLVDRKKDVIVSGGENIYPVQIEDFMRRHDKIKDVAVIGLPDRRLGEKTAAIIEVKDGMSCTEEEIEEFGMELPRYKRPKEIIFSEIPRNA
;
A
#
# COMPACT_ATOMS: atom_id res chain seq x y z
N ALA A 1 -18.77 -13.41 14.38
CA ALA A 1 -19.36 -13.48 13.03
C ALA A 1 -18.71 -14.57 12.17
N VAL A 2 -17.39 -14.54 11.87
CA VAL A 2 -16.76 -15.50 10.94
C VAL A 2 -17.02 -16.95 11.33
N SER A 3 -16.85 -17.30 12.61
CA SER A 3 -17.10 -18.64 13.14
C SER A 3 -18.60 -18.96 13.21
N SER A 4 -19.43 -18.08 13.80
CA SER A 4 -20.87 -18.32 13.98
C SER A 4 -21.63 -18.40 12.66
N GLU A 5 -21.28 -17.55 11.68
CA GLU A 5 -21.91 -17.51 10.36
C GLU A 5 -21.23 -18.42 9.33
N LYS A 6 -20.18 -19.14 9.74
CA LYS A 6 -19.41 -20.05 8.90
C LYS A 6 -18.92 -19.42 7.60
N CYS A 7 -18.41 -18.18 7.69
CA CYS A 7 -17.93 -17.45 6.53
C CYS A 7 -16.76 -18.20 5.86
N THR A 8 -16.82 -18.36 4.55
CA THR A 8 -15.79 -19.05 3.76
C THR A 8 -14.80 -18.08 3.11
N ILE A 9 -15.23 -16.86 2.88
CA ILE A 9 -14.45 -15.74 2.34
C ILE A 9 -14.71 -14.55 3.26
N VAL A 10 -13.67 -13.88 3.69
CA VAL A 10 -13.78 -12.67 4.52
C VAL A 10 -13.02 -11.55 3.83
N TRP A 11 -13.71 -10.43 3.62
CA TRP A 11 -13.09 -9.21 3.16
C TRP A 11 -12.65 -8.36 4.36
N LEU A 12 -11.38 -7.99 4.38
CA LEU A 12 -10.77 -7.22 5.46
C LEU A 12 -10.15 -5.92 4.92
N LEU A 13 -10.21 -4.89 5.73
CA LEU A 13 -9.32 -3.75 5.61
C LEU A 13 -7.94 -4.11 6.19
N VAL A 14 -6.89 -3.49 5.68
CA VAL A 14 -5.52 -3.71 6.20
C VAL A 14 -5.42 -3.45 7.72
N PRO A 15 -6.00 -2.36 8.29
CA PRO A 15 -5.98 -2.16 9.74
C PRO A 15 -6.67 -3.28 10.52
N TRP A 16 -7.80 -3.80 10.04
CA TRP A 16 -8.49 -4.89 10.72
C TRP A 16 -7.70 -6.19 10.73
N ALA A 17 -7.01 -6.48 9.62
CA ALA A 17 -6.11 -7.63 9.58
C ALA A 17 -4.94 -7.44 10.57
N GLN A 18 -4.41 -6.23 10.68
CA GLN A 18 -3.37 -5.89 11.65
C GLN A 18 -3.86 -6.06 13.09
N ASP A 19 -5.04 -5.52 13.42
CA ASP A 19 -5.64 -5.63 14.76
C ASP A 19 -5.85 -7.09 15.18
N ILE A 20 -6.27 -7.95 14.24
CA ILE A 20 -6.42 -9.39 14.49
C ILE A 20 -5.06 -10.02 14.84
N LEU A 21 -4.01 -9.73 14.05
CA LEU A 21 -2.67 -10.26 14.29
C LEU A 21 -2.10 -9.76 15.62
N ASP A 22 -2.28 -8.49 15.94
CA ASP A 22 -1.82 -7.91 17.20
C ASP A 22 -2.53 -8.51 18.41
N ALA A 23 -3.83 -8.81 18.30
CA ALA A 23 -4.58 -9.48 19.34
C ALA A 23 -4.14 -10.95 19.53
N LEU A 24 -3.77 -11.63 18.43
CA LEU A 24 -3.20 -12.98 18.49
C LEU A 24 -1.83 -12.99 19.17
N ASP A 25 -0.94 -12.04 18.80
CA ASP A 25 0.40 -11.92 19.40
C ASP A 25 0.36 -11.63 20.89
N ARG A 26 -0.59 -10.80 21.35
CA ARG A 26 -0.79 -10.51 22.76
C ARG A 26 -1.50 -11.66 23.53
N GLY A 27 -2.06 -12.62 22.82
CA GLY A 27 -2.87 -13.70 23.40
C GLY A 27 -4.28 -13.26 23.85
N ASP A 28 -4.72 -12.05 23.44
CA ASP A 28 -6.08 -11.55 23.68
C ASP A 28 -7.12 -12.32 22.83
N LEU A 29 -6.69 -12.83 21.69
CA LEU A 29 -7.45 -13.67 20.77
C LEU A 29 -6.77 -15.03 20.66
N LYS A 30 -7.53 -16.12 20.81
CA LYS A 30 -7.05 -17.49 20.65
C LYS A 30 -7.81 -18.19 19.54
N LEU A 31 -7.10 -18.70 18.53
CA LEU A 31 -7.73 -19.34 17.37
C LEU A 31 -8.51 -20.61 17.77
N GLU A 32 -8.08 -21.31 18.82
CA GLU A 32 -8.74 -22.52 19.35
C GLU A 32 -10.16 -22.28 19.87
N ASP A 33 -10.52 -21.03 20.21
CA ASP A 33 -11.85 -20.67 20.67
C ASP A 33 -12.86 -20.53 19.52
N TYR A 34 -12.41 -20.65 18.27
CA TYR A 34 -13.23 -20.38 17.07
C TYR A 34 -13.16 -21.52 16.07
N GLU A 35 -14.31 -21.93 15.54
CA GLU A 35 -14.38 -22.82 14.39
C GLU A 35 -14.16 -22.01 13.10
N LEU A 36 -12.97 -22.13 12.50
CA LEU A 36 -12.55 -21.35 11.33
C LEU A 36 -12.14 -22.24 10.15
N SER A 37 -12.32 -23.55 10.21
CA SER A 37 -11.90 -24.50 9.18
C SER A 37 -12.52 -24.24 7.80
N GLN A 38 -13.68 -23.61 7.77
CA GLN A 38 -14.37 -23.22 6.55
C GLN A 38 -13.84 -21.91 5.91
N TRP A 39 -13.10 -21.08 6.68
CA TRP A 39 -12.52 -19.85 6.18
C TRP A 39 -11.31 -20.13 5.31
N ARG A 40 -11.47 -20.04 4.01
CA ARG A 40 -10.46 -20.42 3.03
C ARG A 40 -9.73 -19.25 2.35
N LEU A 41 -10.35 -18.06 2.34
CA LEU A 41 -9.85 -16.90 1.61
C LEU A 41 -9.98 -15.63 2.44
N MET A 42 -8.87 -14.94 2.62
CA MET A 42 -8.83 -13.54 3.02
C MET A 42 -8.74 -12.68 1.76
N HIS A 43 -9.76 -11.88 1.49
CA HIS A 43 -9.71 -10.81 0.51
C HIS A 43 -9.39 -9.51 1.24
N ILE A 44 -8.32 -8.82 0.83
CA ILE A 44 -7.83 -7.63 1.53
C ILE A 44 -7.55 -6.51 0.53
N GLY A 45 -7.89 -5.28 0.89
CA GLY A 45 -7.72 -4.15 -0.02
C GLY A 45 -8.14 -2.82 0.59
N ALA A 46 -8.57 -1.90 -0.27
CA ALA A 46 -8.90 -0.51 0.00
C ALA A 46 -7.70 0.39 0.32
N GLN A 47 -6.52 -0.16 0.49
CA GLN A 47 -5.24 0.53 0.61
C GLN A 47 -4.10 -0.42 0.23
N PRO A 48 -2.85 0.06 0.03
CA PRO A 48 -1.71 -0.80 -0.21
C PRO A 48 -1.58 -1.88 0.88
N VAL A 49 -1.36 -3.12 0.47
CA VAL A 49 -1.23 -4.26 1.38
C VAL A 49 0.24 -4.53 1.64
N PRO A 50 0.74 -4.30 2.87
CA PRO A 50 2.14 -4.54 3.19
C PRO A 50 2.51 -6.02 3.02
N PRO A 51 3.63 -6.35 2.34
CA PRO A 51 4.11 -7.72 2.25
C PRO A 51 4.36 -8.38 3.61
N SER A 52 4.79 -7.60 4.60
CA SER A 52 4.99 -8.06 5.99
C SER A 52 3.70 -8.56 6.63
N LEU A 53 2.58 -7.87 6.39
CA LEU A 53 1.27 -8.28 6.88
C LEU A 53 0.87 -9.67 6.36
N ILE A 54 1.04 -9.91 5.06
CA ILE A 54 0.68 -11.20 4.46
C ILE A 54 1.58 -12.33 4.97
N LYS A 55 2.89 -12.07 5.15
CA LYS A 55 3.82 -13.04 5.74
C LYS A 55 3.39 -13.42 7.15
N ARG A 56 3.14 -12.41 8.01
CA ARG A 56 2.68 -12.62 9.39
C ARG A 56 1.32 -13.31 9.44
N TRP A 57 0.39 -12.96 8.53
CA TRP A 57 -0.91 -13.65 8.41
C TRP A 57 -0.76 -15.15 8.17
N LYS A 58 0.20 -15.53 7.31
CA LYS A 58 0.49 -16.92 6.98
C LYS A 58 1.06 -17.74 8.14
N GLU A 59 1.63 -17.11 9.15
CA GLU A 59 2.09 -17.78 10.37
C GLU A 59 0.90 -18.32 11.19
N TYR A 60 -0.18 -17.54 11.29
CA TYR A 60 -1.41 -17.92 11.99
C TYR A 60 -2.38 -18.71 11.13
N PHE A 61 -2.46 -18.38 9.86
CA PHE A 61 -3.41 -18.94 8.89
C PHE A 61 -2.70 -19.53 7.67
N PRO A 62 -1.91 -20.60 7.82
CA PRO A 62 -1.07 -21.13 6.73
C PRO A 62 -1.89 -21.62 5.53
N ASN A 63 -3.11 -22.09 5.76
CA ASN A 63 -4.01 -22.67 4.73
C ASN A 63 -4.92 -21.63 4.05
N HIS A 64 -4.96 -20.39 4.54
CA HIS A 64 -5.78 -19.36 3.89
C HIS A 64 -5.17 -18.96 2.55
N ALA A 65 -5.99 -18.92 1.52
CA ALA A 65 -5.66 -18.16 0.33
C ALA A 65 -5.73 -16.66 0.64
N TYR A 66 -4.98 -15.89 -0.11
CA TYR A 66 -4.98 -14.44 -0.06
C TYR A 66 -5.28 -13.91 -1.46
N ASP A 67 -6.09 -12.88 -1.53
CA ASP A 67 -6.38 -12.15 -2.76
C ASP A 67 -6.47 -10.66 -2.47
N THR A 68 -6.10 -9.86 -3.45
CA THR A 68 -6.25 -8.41 -3.42
C THR A 68 -6.65 -7.89 -4.79
N ASN A 69 -7.19 -6.70 -4.81
CA ASN A 69 -7.53 -5.99 -6.03
C ASN A 69 -7.21 -4.49 -5.88
N TYR A 70 -7.10 -3.85 -7.02
CA TYR A 70 -6.93 -2.41 -7.09
C TYR A 70 -8.07 -1.80 -7.89
N GLY A 71 -8.48 -0.64 -7.45
CA GLY A 71 -9.45 0.23 -8.11
C GLY A 71 -9.75 1.43 -7.24
N LEU A 72 -10.51 2.36 -7.78
CA LEU A 72 -10.92 3.60 -7.13
C LEU A 72 -12.35 3.93 -7.53
N SER A 73 -12.96 4.91 -6.87
CA SER A 73 -14.34 5.32 -7.15
C SER A 73 -14.54 5.71 -8.62
N GLU A 74 -13.52 6.35 -9.20
CA GLU A 74 -13.46 6.78 -10.59
C GLU A 74 -13.45 5.61 -11.60
N SER A 75 -13.14 4.41 -11.15
CA SER A 75 -13.19 3.17 -11.92
C SER A 75 -14.34 2.23 -11.50
N THR A 76 -15.31 2.76 -10.76
CA THR A 76 -16.47 2.01 -10.23
C THR A 76 -16.04 0.88 -9.28
N GLY A 77 -15.15 1.23 -8.34
CA GLY A 77 -14.67 0.29 -7.30
C GLY A 77 -13.58 -0.66 -7.76
N PRO A 78 -13.39 -1.74 -7.04
CA PRO A 78 -12.34 -2.72 -7.29
C PRO A 78 -12.64 -3.51 -8.57
N GLY A 79 -11.79 -3.44 -9.56
CA GLY A 79 -12.03 -4.19 -10.80
C GLY A 79 -11.02 -3.91 -11.90
N CYS A 80 -10.16 -2.90 -11.71
CA CYS A 80 -9.15 -2.56 -12.70
C CYS A 80 -8.03 -3.60 -12.74
N VAL A 81 -7.53 -4.01 -11.58
CA VAL A 81 -6.38 -4.92 -11.44
C VAL A 81 -6.69 -5.92 -10.34
N HIS A 82 -6.37 -7.19 -10.58
CA HIS A 82 -6.59 -8.29 -9.64
C HIS A 82 -5.34 -9.15 -9.52
N LEU A 83 -5.00 -9.58 -8.29
CA LEU A 83 -3.91 -10.51 -8.08
C LEU A 83 -4.29 -11.93 -8.52
N GLY A 84 -5.43 -12.43 -8.03
CA GLY A 84 -5.84 -13.82 -8.20
C GLY A 84 -5.18 -14.74 -7.18
N VAL A 85 -5.96 -15.71 -6.68
CA VAL A 85 -5.50 -16.65 -5.65
C VAL A 85 -4.34 -17.55 -6.11
N GLU A 86 -4.21 -17.77 -7.40
CA GLU A 86 -3.12 -18.54 -8.02
C GLU A 86 -1.77 -17.80 -7.97
N ASN A 87 -1.81 -16.48 -7.81
CA ASN A 87 -0.65 -15.59 -7.85
C ASN A 87 -0.21 -15.11 -6.45
N ILE A 88 -0.64 -15.79 -5.39
CA ILE A 88 -0.32 -15.41 -4.01
C ILE A 88 1.17 -15.38 -3.69
N HIS A 89 2.00 -15.94 -4.54
CA HIS A 89 3.46 -15.86 -4.45
C HIS A 89 4.01 -14.46 -4.81
N LYS A 90 3.24 -13.65 -5.55
CA LYS A 90 3.55 -12.26 -5.90
C LYS A 90 3.11 -11.30 -4.79
N VAL A 91 3.60 -11.52 -3.57
CA VAL A 91 3.24 -10.70 -2.41
C VAL A 91 3.63 -9.23 -2.64
N GLY A 92 2.68 -8.33 -2.41
CA GLY A 92 2.83 -6.88 -2.65
C GLY A 92 2.35 -6.41 -4.02
N ALA A 93 2.16 -7.32 -4.99
CA ALA A 93 1.53 -6.97 -6.26
C ALA A 93 0.03 -6.69 -6.07
N ILE A 94 -0.50 -5.72 -6.81
CA ILE A 94 -1.95 -5.53 -6.95
C ILE A 94 -2.53 -6.45 -8.04
N GLY A 95 -1.68 -7.04 -8.86
CA GLY A 95 -2.04 -8.06 -9.84
C GLY A 95 -1.87 -7.65 -11.30
N VAL A 96 -2.77 -8.14 -12.14
CA VAL A 96 -2.82 -7.89 -13.59
C VAL A 96 -4.15 -7.25 -13.98
N PRO A 97 -4.24 -6.60 -15.16
CA PRO A 97 -5.50 -5.99 -15.61
C PRO A 97 -6.66 -6.99 -15.59
N GLY A 98 -7.77 -6.57 -14.99
CA GLY A 98 -9.00 -7.35 -14.94
C GLY A 98 -9.63 -7.56 -16.32
N TYR A 99 -10.68 -8.40 -16.38
CA TYR A 99 -11.38 -8.66 -17.63
C TYR A 99 -11.93 -7.37 -18.27
N ARG A 100 -11.55 -7.11 -19.53
CA ARG A 100 -11.86 -5.91 -20.34
C ARG A 100 -11.20 -4.62 -19.81
N TRP A 101 -10.26 -4.71 -18.87
CA TRP A 101 -9.45 -3.59 -18.44
C TRP A 101 -8.10 -3.58 -19.17
N GLN A 102 -7.55 -2.39 -19.29
CA GLN A 102 -6.19 -2.12 -19.79
C GLN A 102 -5.50 -1.24 -18.77
N CYS A 103 -4.21 -1.49 -18.57
CA CYS A 103 -3.36 -0.68 -17.72
C CYS A 103 -2.10 -0.30 -18.48
N LYS A 104 -1.57 0.88 -18.20
CA LYS A 104 -0.26 1.33 -18.64
C LYS A 104 0.35 2.22 -17.56
N ILE A 105 1.66 2.37 -17.60
CA ILE A 105 2.40 3.25 -16.72
C ILE A 105 3.03 4.35 -17.58
N VAL A 106 2.85 5.62 -17.20
CA VAL A 106 3.33 6.75 -17.97
C VAL A 106 4.20 7.69 -17.15
N ASP A 107 5.11 8.38 -17.83
CA ASP A 107 5.90 9.47 -17.25
C ASP A 107 5.08 10.78 -17.11
N GLU A 108 5.73 11.85 -16.69
CA GLU A 108 5.11 13.17 -16.54
C GLU A 108 4.63 13.77 -17.87
N GLN A 109 5.20 13.35 -18.99
CA GLN A 109 4.84 13.75 -20.34
C GLN A 109 3.69 12.91 -20.92
N GLY A 110 3.24 11.87 -20.19
CA GLY A 110 2.20 10.93 -20.61
C GLY A 110 2.70 9.85 -21.57
N VAL A 111 4.02 9.71 -21.72
CA VAL A 111 4.65 8.66 -22.51
C VAL A 111 4.77 7.39 -21.68
N GLU A 112 4.43 6.26 -22.29
CA GLU A 112 4.54 4.96 -21.61
C GLU A 112 6.00 4.64 -21.27
N VAL A 113 6.25 4.32 -20.00
CA VAL A 113 7.59 3.99 -19.50
C VAL A 113 7.95 2.54 -19.84
N LYS A 114 9.23 2.21 -19.74
CA LYS A 114 9.69 0.83 -19.93
C LYS A 114 9.29 -0.04 -18.74
N GLN A 115 9.17 -1.32 -18.99
CA GLN A 115 8.95 -2.31 -17.94
C GLN A 115 10.02 -2.21 -16.85
N GLY A 116 9.61 -2.21 -15.58
CA GLY A 116 10.48 -2.01 -14.43
C GLY A 116 10.70 -0.54 -14.02
N GLU A 117 10.32 0.42 -14.87
CA GLU A 117 10.37 1.84 -14.52
C GLU A 117 9.09 2.26 -13.77
N VAL A 118 9.22 3.24 -12.89
CA VAL A 118 8.11 3.80 -12.11
C VAL A 118 7.49 4.97 -12.86
N GLY A 119 6.17 5.01 -12.92
CA GLY A 119 5.40 6.11 -13.47
C GLY A 119 3.97 6.11 -12.94
N GLU A 120 3.13 6.99 -13.45
CA GLU A 120 1.72 7.07 -13.07
C GLU A 120 0.93 5.92 -13.71
N LEU A 121 0.19 5.17 -12.89
CA LEU A 121 -0.73 4.14 -13.37
C LEU A 121 -1.92 4.77 -14.06
N CYS A 122 -2.17 4.37 -15.30
CA CYS A 122 -3.35 4.74 -16.04
C CYS A 122 -4.18 3.50 -16.34
N VAL A 123 -5.49 3.59 -16.16
CA VAL A 123 -6.42 2.47 -16.41
C VAL A 123 -7.49 2.86 -17.42
N LYS A 124 -7.93 1.88 -18.21
CA LYS A 124 -9.00 2.05 -19.19
C LYS A 124 -9.90 0.83 -19.19
N GLY A 125 -11.18 1.02 -19.09
CA GLY A 125 -12.14 -0.08 -19.05
C GLY A 125 -13.59 0.38 -18.90
N PRO A 126 -14.52 -0.57 -18.86
CA PRO A 126 -15.95 -0.28 -18.89
C PRO A 126 -16.47 0.41 -17.62
N GLY A 127 -15.72 0.34 -16.52
CA GLY A 127 -16.09 0.95 -15.24
C GLY A 127 -15.52 2.36 -15.03
N VAL A 128 -14.75 2.90 -15.98
CA VAL A 128 -14.23 4.28 -15.86
C VAL A 128 -15.39 5.26 -15.87
N MET A 129 -15.38 6.17 -14.89
CA MET A 129 -16.41 7.21 -14.75
C MET A 129 -16.57 8.06 -16.01
N THR A 130 -17.74 8.65 -16.20
CA THR A 130 -17.96 9.61 -17.30
C THR A 130 -17.33 10.97 -16.99
N CYS A 131 -17.47 11.47 -15.76
CA CYS A 131 -16.95 12.75 -15.32
C CYS A 131 -17.05 12.92 -13.81
N TYR A 132 -16.39 13.92 -13.26
CA TYR A 132 -16.74 14.50 -11.97
C TYR A 132 -17.93 15.44 -12.13
N TYR A 133 -18.95 15.28 -11.32
CA TYR A 133 -20.17 16.07 -11.38
C TYR A 133 -19.87 17.57 -11.17
N HIS A 134 -20.28 18.41 -12.11
CA HIS A 134 -20.01 19.87 -12.12
C HIS A 134 -18.55 20.26 -11.90
N ASN A 135 -17.58 19.43 -12.31
CA ASN A 135 -16.17 19.73 -12.20
C ASN A 135 -15.43 19.33 -13.49
N GLU A 136 -15.63 20.14 -14.53
CA GLU A 136 -15.02 19.91 -15.84
C GLU A 136 -13.49 19.98 -15.80
N LYS A 137 -12.93 20.85 -14.95
CA LYS A 137 -11.49 20.99 -14.80
C LYS A 137 -10.87 19.71 -14.26
N ALA A 138 -11.36 19.21 -13.13
CA ALA A 138 -10.85 17.96 -12.56
C ALA A 138 -11.08 16.77 -13.51
N THR A 139 -12.20 16.76 -14.25
CA THR A 139 -12.48 15.73 -15.25
C THR A 139 -11.42 15.74 -16.37
N ALA A 140 -11.10 16.90 -16.93
CA ALA A 140 -10.11 17.02 -17.99
C ALA A 140 -8.67 16.72 -17.53
N GLU A 141 -8.36 16.99 -16.25
CA GLU A 141 -7.07 16.64 -15.65
C GLU A 141 -6.91 15.14 -15.46
N THR A 142 -8.02 14.44 -15.16
CA THR A 142 -8.03 13.02 -14.76
C THR A 142 -8.33 12.08 -15.93
N LEU A 143 -9.20 12.49 -16.88
CA LEU A 143 -9.58 11.67 -18.04
C LEU A 143 -8.96 12.23 -19.31
N LYS A 144 -8.09 11.45 -19.95
CA LYS A 144 -7.42 11.83 -21.21
C LYS A 144 -7.48 10.65 -22.19
N ASP A 145 -8.07 10.87 -23.35
CA ASP A 145 -8.18 9.88 -24.44
C ASP A 145 -8.77 8.53 -24.01
N GLY A 146 -9.72 8.59 -23.08
CA GLY A 146 -10.40 7.40 -22.52
C GLY A 146 -9.57 6.65 -21.47
N TRP A 147 -8.45 7.21 -21.03
CA TRP A 147 -7.65 6.73 -19.91
C TRP A 147 -7.93 7.54 -18.65
N LEU A 148 -8.11 6.84 -17.57
CA LEU A 148 -8.15 7.40 -16.21
C LEU A 148 -6.73 7.47 -15.67
N TYR A 149 -6.22 8.66 -15.43
CA TYR A 149 -4.97 8.95 -14.74
C TYR A 149 -5.25 8.86 -13.24
N THR A 150 -4.71 7.83 -12.60
CA THR A 150 -5.17 7.46 -11.24
C THR A 150 -4.55 8.31 -10.13
N GLY A 151 -3.44 8.98 -10.41
CA GLY A 151 -2.63 9.66 -9.41
C GLY A 151 -1.84 8.71 -8.51
N ASP A 152 -1.83 7.41 -8.81
CA ASP A 152 -1.03 6.41 -8.11
C ASP A 152 0.20 6.06 -8.95
N MET A 153 1.37 6.03 -8.31
CA MET A 153 2.63 5.62 -8.93
C MET A 153 2.74 4.11 -8.84
N ALA A 154 3.13 3.48 -9.94
CA ALA A 154 3.26 2.05 -10.03
C ALA A 154 4.47 1.64 -10.87
N MET A 155 4.86 0.39 -10.76
CA MET A 155 5.79 -0.30 -11.67
C MET A 155 5.20 -1.62 -12.10
N GLN A 156 5.64 -2.13 -13.26
CA GLN A 156 5.30 -3.45 -13.75
C GLN A 156 6.54 -4.32 -13.75
N ASP A 157 6.46 -5.51 -13.15
CA ASP A 157 7.58 -6.46 -13.16
C ASP A 157 7.68 -7.22 -14.48
N GLU A 158 8.72 -8.06 -14.61
CA GLU A 158 9.00 -8.86 -15.81
C GLU A 158 7.92 -9.89 -16.15
N ASP A 159 7.12 -10.29 -15.17
CA ASP A 159 5.99 -11.21 -15.35
C ASP A 159 4.67 -10.49 -15.66
N GLY A 160 4.68 -9.15 -15.71
CA GLY A 160 3.53 -8.32 -16.05
C GLY A 160 2.65 -7.94 -14.88
N PHE A 161 3.06 -8.21 -13.64
CA PHE A 161 2.34 -7.80 -12.43
C PHE A 161 2.61 -6.34 -12.07
N TYR A 162 1.56 -5.64 -11.70
CA TYR A 162 1.62 -4.26 -11.24
C TYR A 162 1.82 -4.19 -9.73
N PHE A 163 2.70 -3.28 -9.31
CA PHE A 163 2.99 -2.96 -7.91
C PHE A 163 2.75 -1.48 -7.69
N LEU A 164 1.97 -1.12 -6.69
CA LEU A 164 1.88 0.27 -6.27
C LEU A 164 3.17 0.66 -5.55
N VAL A 165 3.65 1.84 -5.87
CA VAL A 165 4.87 2.40 -5.26
C VAL A 165 4.50 3.48 -4.25
N ASP A 166 3.64 4.42 -4.66
CA ASP A 166 3.15 5.50 -3.81
C ASP A 166 2.03 6.28 -4.51
N ARG A 167 1.55 7.36 -3.88
CA ARG A 167 0.74 8.37 -4.55
C ARG A 167 1.61 9.45 -5.18
N LYS A 168 1.27 9.88 -6.38
CA LYS A 168 2.02 10.91 -7.11
C LYS A 168 2.20 12.21 -6.30
N LYS A 169 1.16 12.61 -5.55
CA LYS A 169 1.17 13.81 -4.70
C LYS A 169 2.02 13.67 -3.44
N ASP A 170 2.31 12.45 -3.01
CA ASP A 170 3.02 12.13 -1.78
C ASP A 170 4.51 11.82 -2.04
N VAL A 171 4.91 11.73 -3.33
CA VAL A 171 6.32 11.57 -3.73
C VAL A 171 7.14 12.76 -3.25
N ILE A 172 8.20 12.48 -2.49
CA ILE A 172 9.11 13.49 -1.96
C ILE A 172 10.25 13.68 -2.96
N VAL A 173 10.45 14.92 -3.43
CA VAL A 173 11.53 15.23 -4.36
C VAL A 173 12.70 15.84 -3.58
N SER A 174 13.72 15.04 -3.30
CA SER A 174 14.87 15.43 -2.50
C SER A 174 16.16 15.39 -3.29
N GLY A 175 16.74 16.56 -3.57
CA GLY A 175 18.00 16.66 -4.32
C GLY A 175 17.93 16.13 -5.74
N GLY A 176 16.73 16.10 -6.35
CA GLY A 176 16.48 15.56 -7.70
C GLY A 176 16.16 14.06 -7.73
N GLU A 177 16.13 13.41 -6.58
CA GLU A 177 15.72 12.00 -6.45
C GLU A 177 14.26 11.91 -6.00
N ASN A 178 13.48 11.03 -6.64
CA ASN A 178 12.14 10.69 -6.20
C ASN A 178 12.21 9.68 -5.07
N ILE A 179 11.70 10.07 -3.91
CA ILE A 179 11.62 9.22 -2.73
C ILE A 179 10.17 8.88 -2.49
N TYR A 180 9.89 7.61 -2.34
CA TYR A 180 8.55 7.07 -2.13
C TYR A 180 8.37 6.72 -0.65
N PRO A 181 7.57 7.52 0.10
CA PRO A 181 7.31 7.32 1.53
C PRO A 181 6.97 5.90 1.93
N VAL A 182 6.06 5.26 1.21
CA VAL A 182 5.60 3.89 1.51
C VAL A 182 6.75 2.88 1.60
N GLN A 183 7.79 3.03 0.78
CA GLN A 183 8.94 2.11 0.81
C GLN A 183 9.76 2.24 2.10
N ILE A 184 9.87 3.46 2.63
CA ILE A 184 10.56 3.73 3.88
C ILE A 184 9.70 3.27 5.06
N GLU A 185 8.41 3.56 5.01
CA GLU A 185 7.43 3.15 6.02
C GLU A 185 7.38 1.62 6.16
N ASP A 186 7.31 0.88 5.06
CA ASP A 186 7.33 -0.58 5.06
C ASP A 186 8.62 -1.16 5.64
N PHE A 187 9.74 -0.49 5.38
CA PHE A 187 11.02 -0.88 5.99
C PHE A 187 10.99 -0.62 7.50
N MET A 188 10.59 0.58 7.93
CA MET A 188 10.58 0.98 9.34
C MET A 188 9.60 0.15 10.18
N ARG A 189 8.45 -0.28 9.63
CA ARG A 189 7.49 -1.16 10.31
C ARG A 189 8.06 -2.53 10.70
N ARG A 190 9.23 -2.92 10.20
CA ARG A 190 9.91 -4.15 10.61
C ARG A 190 10.63 -4.03 11.96
N HIS A 191 10.79 -2.83 12.46
CA HIS A 191 11.44 -2.59 13.75
C HIS A 191 10.51 -2.96 14.89
N ASP A 192 10.99 -3.80 15.83
CA ASP A 192 10.17 -4.41 16.89
C ASP A 192 9.44 -3.42 17.80
N LYS A 193 9.99 -2.21 17.98
CA LYS A 193 9.44 -1.17 18.85
C LYS A 193 8.47 -0.21 18.14
N ILE A 194 8.40 -0.23 16.81
CA ILE A 194 7.54 0.66 16.03
C ILE A 194 6.14 0.08 15.95
N LYS A 195 5.15 0.85 16.39
CA LYS A 195 3.73 0.55 16.22
C LYS A 195 3.24 0.98 14.84
N ASP A 196 3.57 2.21 14.46
CA ASP A 196 3.25 2.76 13.14
C ASP A 196 4.27 3.85 12.76
N VAL A 197 4.33 4.16 11.46
CA VAL A 197 5.23 5.16 10.91
C VAL A 197 4.59 5.86 9.72
N ALA A 198 4.79 7.17 9.63
CA ALA A 198 4.45 7.97 8.46
C ALA A 198 5.69 8.76 8.01
N VAL A 199 5.96 8.75 6.71
CA VAL A 199 7.09 9.49 6.13
C VAL A 199 6.55 10.66 5.31
N ILE A 200 7.08 11.84 5.55
CA ILE A 200 6.65 13.07 4.89
C ILE A 200 7.84 13.87 4.36
N GLY A 201 7.59 14.71 3.35
CA GLY A 201 8.53 15.72 2.87
C GLY A 201 8.43 16.99 3.72
N LEU A 202 9.55 17.46 4.23
CA LEU A 202 9.66 18.77 4.84
C LEU A 202 10.48 19.71 3.95
N PRO A 203 10.13 21.00 3.84
CA PRO A 203 10.91 21.95 3.04
C PRO A 203 12.37 22.00 3.44
N ASP A 204 13.27 21.92 2.48
CA ASP A 204 14.72 22.05 2.65
C ASP A 204 15.32 23.02 1.63
N ARG A 205 16.15 23.97 2.09
CA ARG A 205 16.72 25.01 1.23
C ARG A 205 17.64 24.49 0.12
N ARG A 206 18.31 23.36 0.39
CA ARG A 206 19.31 22.79 -0.53
C ARG A 206 18.74 21.68 -1.39
N LEU A 207 17.87 20.88 -0.82
CA LEU A 207 17.36 19.66 -1.46
C LEU A 207 15.96 19.84 -2.08
N GLY A 208 15.29 20.98 -1.82
CA GLY A 208 13.88 21.18 -2.09
C GLY A 208 13.04 20.61 -0.95
N GLU A 209 13.11 19.30 -0.75
CA GLU A 209 12.51 18.61 0.38
C GLU A 209 13.53 17.69 1.07
N LYS A 210 13.31 17.44 2.35
CA LYS A 210 13.99 16.38 3.12
C LYS A 210 12.95 15.42 3.69
N THR A 211 13.32 14.17 3.82
CA THR A 211 12.46 13.14 4.43
C THR A 211 12.43 13.27 5.95
N ALA A 212 11.23 13.25 6.54
CA ALA A 212 11.02 13.11 7.98
C ALA A 212 10.18 11.87 8.26
N ALA A 213 10.57 11.06 9.25
CA ALA A 213 9.81 9.93 9.74
C ALA A 213 9.10 10.29 11.04
N ILE A 214 7.78 10.23 11.04
CA ILE A 214 6.96 10.34 12.24
C ILE A 214 6.73 8.93 12.75
N ILE A 215 7.16 8.63 13.96
CA ILE A 215 7.19 7.29 14.52
C ILE A 215 6.29 7.22 15.75
N GLU A 216 5.32 6.32 15.71
CA GLU A 216 4.53 5.92 16.86
C GLU A 216 5.14 4.65 17.47
N VAL A 217 5.57 4.74 18.74
CA VAL A 217 6.19 3.62 19.45
C VAL A 217 5.10 2.75 20.08
N LYS A 218 5.32 1.43 20.14
CA LYS A 218 4.42 0.49 20.82
C LYS A 218 4.24 0.82 22.29
N ASP A 219 3.05 0.60 22.81
CA ASP A 219 2.70 0.86 24.20
C ASP A 219 3.65 0.16 25.17
N GLY A 220 4.16 0.90 26.14
CA GLY A 220 5.09 0.40 27.15
C GLY A 220 6.55 0.23 26.67
N MET A 221 6.85 0.56 25.43
CA MET A 221 8.21 0.56 24.88
C MET A 221 8.78 1.98 24.82
N SER A 222 10.10 2.09 24.76
CA SER A 222 10.83 3.32 24.47
C SER A 222 11.78 3.08 23.31
N CYS A 223 11.90 4.07 22.43
CA CYS A 223 12.79 4.06 21.29
C CYS A 223 13.52 5.40 21.20
N THR A 224 14.79 5.40 20.83
CA THR A 224 15.58 6.61 20.64
C THR A 224 15.79 6.92 19.17
N GLU A 225 16.18 8.15 18.87
CA GLU A 225 16.49 8.59 17.51
C GLU A 225 17.67 7.80 16.96
N GLU A 226 18.71 7.56 17.77
CA GLU A 226 19.90 6.79 17.39
C GLU A 226 19.55 5.35 17.01
N GLU A 227 18.62 4.70 17.76
CA GLU A 227 18.17 3.33 17.41
C GLU A 227 17.50 3.30 16.04
N ILE A 228 16.68 4.30 15.71
CA ILE A 228 16.00 4.40 14.41
C ILE A 228 16.99 4.75 13.30
N GLU A 229 17.94 5.65 13.57
CA GLU A 229 19.01 5.98 12.61
C GLU A 229 19.86 4.75 12.29
N GLU A 230 20.27 3.97 13.31
CA GLU A 230 21.05 2.74 13.14
C GLU A 230 20.26 1.72 12.31
N PHE A 231 19.00 1.48 12.64
CA PHE A 231 18.14 0.60 11.85
C PHE A 231 17.98 1.10 10.42
N GLY A 232 17.83 2.40 10.22
CA GLY A 232 17.73 3.06 8.91
C GLY A 232 19.01 2.96 8.06
N MET A 233 20.15 2.55 8.64
CA MET A 233 21.41 2.39 7.88
C MET A 233 21.32 1.30 6.80
N GLU A 234 20.40 0.36 6.90
CA GLU A 234 20.14 -0.64 5.86
C GLU A 234 19.47 -0.03 4.61
N LEU A 235 18.81 1.12 4.75
CA LEU A 235 18.24 1.83 3.61
C LEU A 235 19.34 2.50 2.77
N PRO A 236 19.16 2.63 1.44
CA PRO A 236 19.98 3.49 0.60
C PRO A 236 20.07 4.90 1.17
N ARG A 237 21.23 5.52 1.12
CA ARG A 237 21.51 6.81 1.77
C ARG A 237 20.49 7.92 1.48
N TYR A 238 19.99 7.99 0.25
CA TYR A 238 19.02 9.00 -0.18
C TYR A 238 17.61 8.79 0.41
N LYS A 239 17.28 7.53 0.79
CA LYS A 239 16.00 7.16 1.41
C LYS A 239 15.99 7.30 2.94
N ARG A 240 17.15 7.45 3.58
CA ARG A 240 17.22 7.55 5.04
C ARG A 240 16.53 8.82 5.51
N PRO A 241 15.59 8.74 6.47
CA PRO A 241 15.00 9.92 7.08
C PRO A 241 16.09 10.87 7.59
N LYS A 242 15.87 12.17 7.36
CA LYS A 242 16.78 13.22 7.82
C LYS A 242 16.31 13.83 9.13
N GLU A 243 15.10 13.51 9.52
CA GLU A 243 14.49 13.95 10.75
C GLU A 243 13.60 12.82 11.28
N ILE A 244 13.67 12.56 12.58
CA ILE A 244 12.86 11.55 13.26
C ILE A 244 12.03 12.28 14.31
N ILE A 245 10.72 12.06 14.28
CA ILE A 245 9.75 12.71 15.16
C ILE A 245 8.95 11.63 15.86
N PHE A 246 9.01 11.55 17.18
CA PHE A 246 8.17 10.63 17.94
C PHE A 246 6.84 11.29 18.28
N SER A 247 5.76 10.76 17.75
CA SER A 247 4.39 11.27 17.96
C SER A 247 3.36 10.22 17.60
N GLU A 248 2.16 10.34 18.13
CA GLU A 248 0.99 9.64 17.59
C GLU A 248 0.72 10.11 16.16
N ILE A 249 0.36 9.16 15.30
CA ILE A 249 0.04 9.45 13.90
C ILE A 249 -1.44 9.78 13.79
N PRO A 250 -1.81 11.03 13.41
CA PRO A 250 -3.19 11.43 13.29
C PRO A 250 -3.90 10.61 12.21
N ARG A 251 -5.05 10.04 12.54
CA ARG A 251 -5.90 9.29 11.60
C ARG A 251 -7.23 10.02 11.42
N ASN A 252 -7.72 10.00 10.19
CA ASN A 252 -9.08 10.45 9.93
C ASN A 252 -10.08 9.47 10.56
N ALA A 253 -11.19 10.03 11.06
CA ALA A 253 -12.30 9.28 11.64
C ALA A 253 -13.03 8.45 10.57
#